data_0c69c84133f4d107bc91a972e9a25358
#
_entry.id   0c69c84133f4d107bc91a972e9a25358
#
_cell.length_a   1.000
_cell.length_b   1.000
_cell.length_c   1.000
_cell.angle_alpha   90.00
_cell.angle_beta   90.00
_cell.angle_gamma   90.00
#
_symmetry.space_group_name_H-M   'P 1'
#
loop_
_entity.id
_entity.type
_entity.pdbx_description
1 polymer ?
#
loop_
_entity_poly.entity_id
_entity_poly.type
_entity_poly.pdbx_seq_one_letter_code
_entity_poly.pdbx_strand_id
1 'polypeptide(L)'
;MAKVIIEIKNVTSEVKGQHLRTNVNVDHSAELDDDEYTLAGAIALLVLEKSRDIVRESAHEAIEILKNDGVISGGSVTEATVEGTRH
;
A
#
# COMPACT_ATOMS: atom_id res chain seq x y z
N MET A 1 7.73 8.33 -19.97
CA MET A 1 6.78 7.33 -19.45
C MET A 1 6.57 7.60 -17.97
N ALA A 2 5.35 7.53 -17.51
CA ALA A 2 5.06 7.66 -16.08
C ALA A 2 4.62 6.31 -15.53
N LYS A 3 5.03 6.01 -14.30
CA LYS A 3 4.75 4.72 -13.68
C LYS A 3 4.41 4.92 -12.21
N VAL A 4 3.36 4.26 -11.73
CA VAL A 4 3.02 4.20 -10.31
C VAL A 4 3.24 2.76 -9.82
N ILE A 5 3.93 2.64 -8.69
CA ILE A 5 4.28 1.34 -8.11
C ILE A 5 3.73 1.27 -6.70
N ILE A 6 3.01 0.20 -6.41
CA ILE A 6 2.52 -0.09 -5.06
C ILE A 6 3.08 -1.46 -4.67
N GLU A 7 3.91 -1.49 -3.63
CA GLU A 7 4.47 -2.71 -3.10
C GLU A 7 3.84 -3.03 -1.75
N ILE A 8 3.37 -4.26 -1.60
CA ILE A 8 2.71 -4.73 -0.38
C ILE A 8 3.52 -5.89 0.17
N LYS A 9 4.06 -5.74 1.38
CA LYS A 9 4.97 -6.72 1.97
C LYS A 9 4.53 -7.10 3.38
N ASN A 10 4.51 -8.39 3.68
CA ASN A 10 4.40 -8.86 5.05
C ASN A 10 5.72 -8.60 5.76
N VAL A 11 5.65 -7.91 6.90
CA VAL A 11 6.85 -7.54 7.66
C VAL A 11 7.07 -8.49 8.82
N THR A 12 6.04 -8.66 9.65
CA THR A 12 6.12 -9.54 10.82
C THR A 12 4.82 -10.29 10.98
N SER A 13 4.93 -11.50 11.49
CA SER A 13 3.77 -12.27 11.94
C SER A 13 4.10 -12.81 13.32
N GLU A 14 3.24 -12.54 14.28
CA GLU A 14 3.40 -13.02 15.64
C GLU A 14 2.30 -14.00 15.99
N VAL A 15 2.68 -15.13 16.56
CA VAL A 15 1.75 -16.12 17.07
C VAL A 15 1.89 -16.18 18.59
N LYS A 16 0.80 -15.87 19.29
CA LYS A 16 0.70 -16.03 20.73
C LYS A 16 -0.47 -16.96 21.05
N GLY A 17 -0.18 -18.23 21.36
CA GLY A 17 -1.22 -19.22 21.53
C GLY A 17 -2.02 -19.42 20.26
N GLN A 18 -3.31 -19.06 20.28
CA GLN A 18 -4.20 -19.16 19.12
C GLN A 18 -4.36 -17.84 18.36
N HIS A 19 -3.55 -16.83 18.72
CA HIS A 19 -3.65 -15.51 18.11
C HIS A 19 -2.53 -15.29 17.11
N LEU A 20 -2.88 -15.02 15.88
CA LEU A 20 -1.95 -14.63 14.83
C LEU A 20 -2.16 -13.15 14.50
N ARG A 21 -1.11 -12.35 14.63
CA ARG A 21 -1.12 -10.95 14.21
C ARG A 21 -0.12 -10.76 13.09
N THR A 22 -0.52 -10.05 12.07
CA THR A 22 0.30 -9.78 10.90
C THR A 22 0.45 -8.29 10.68
N ASN A 23 1.67 -7.84 10.42
CA ASN A 23 1.95 -6.46 10.05
C ASN A 23 2.38 -6.42 8.59
N VAL A 24 1.88 -5.44 7.88
CA VAL A 24 2.11 -5.27 6.45
C VAL A 24 2.61 -3.85 6.20
N ASN A 25 3.63 -3.73 5.36
CA ASN A 25 4.08 -2.44 4.85
C ASN A 25 3.60 -2.27 3.41
N VAL A 26 3.11 -1.07 3.11
CA VAL A 26 2.71 -0.69 1.76
C VAL A 26 3.51 0.53 1.35
N ASP A 27 4.30 0.40 0.30
CA ASP A 27 5.09 1.49 -0.26
C ASP A 27 4.44 1.97 -1.56
N HIS A 28 4.16 3.27 -1.62
CA HIS A 28 3.61 3.93 -2.80
C HIS A 28 4.70 4.80 -3.42
N SER A 29 4.96 4.62 -4.71
CA SER A 29 5.94 5.44 -5.42
C SER A 29 5.51 5.73 -6.84
N ALA A 30 6.08 6.78 -7.41
CA ALA A 30 5.87 7.12 -8.82
C ALA A 30 7.22 7.44 -9.47
N GLU A 31 7.40 6.95 -10.69
CA GLU A 31 8.55 7.25 -11.52
C GLU A 31 8.09 8.08 -12.71
N LEU A 32 8.72 9.22 -12.92
CA LEU A 32 8.41 10.15 -14.00
C LEU A 32 9.65 10.35 -14.85
N ASP A 33 9.57 10.05 -16.15
CA ASP A 33 10.74 10.11 -17.02
C ASP A 33 11.21 11.54 -17.27
N ASP A 34 10.32 12.43 -17.68
CA ASP A 34 10.73 13.78 -18.05
C ASP A 34 10.31 14.80 -17.02
N ASP A 35 9.04 14.94 -16.81
CA ASP A 35 8.54 15.81 -15.78
C ASP A 35 7.07 15.55 -15.48
N GLU A 36 6.65 16.13 -14.38
CA GLU A 36 5.29 16.05 -13.87
C GLU A 36 4.29 16.90 -14.64
N TYR A 37 4.77 17.71 -15.59
CA TYR A 37 3.93 18.62 -16.36
C TYR A 37 3.27 17.95 -17.58
N THR A 38 3.64 16.71 -17.87
CA THR A 38 2.97 15.94 -18.91
C THR A 38 1.63 15.42 -18.40
N LEU A 39 0.72 15.11 -19.31
CA LEU A 39 -0.55 14.50 -18.92
C LEU A 39 -0.33 13.17 -18.21
N ALA A 40 0.59 12.35 -18.71
CA ALA A 40 0.93 11.07 -18.06
C ALA A 40 1.46 11.28 -16.63
N GLY A 41 2.33 12.27 -16.44
CA GLY A 41 2.85 12.61 -15.11
C GLY A 41 1.76 13.08 -14.17
N ALA A 42 0.86 13.93 -14.65
CA ALA A 42 -0.26 14.42 -13.84
C ALA A 42 -1.19 13.28 -13.43
N ILE A 43 -1.49 12.38 -14.34
CA ILE A 43 -2.31 11.19 -14.02
C ILE A 43 -1.61 10.32 -12.97
N ALA A 44 -0.31 10.08 -13.14
CA ALA A 44 0.45 9.26 -12.19
C ALA A 44 0.44 9.86 -10.79
N LEU A 45 0.64 11.16 -10.66
CA LEU A 45 0.63 11.84 -9.37
C LEU A 45 -0.74 11.79 -8.70
N LEU A 46 -1.81 11.96 -9.46
CA LEU A 46 -3.16 11.85 -8.93
C LEU A 46 -3.49 10.42 -8.48
N VAL A 47 -3.07 9.43 -9.26
CA VAL A 47 -3.26 8.03 -8.89
C VAL A 47 -2.47 7.72 -7.61
N LEU A 48 -1.24 8.20 -7.51
CA LEU A 48 -0.41 8.02 -6.32
C LEU A 48 -1.10 8.60 -5.08
N GLU A 49 -1.65 9.79 -5.18
CA GLU A 49 -2.37 10.43 -4.08
C GLU A 49 -3.61 9.63 -3.67
N LYS A 50 -4.40 9.20 -4.64
CA LYS A 50 -5.64 8.46 -4.38
C LYS A 50 -5.39 7.03 -3.94
N SER A 51 -4.25 6.45 -4.29
CA SER A 51 -3.93 5.07 -3.94
C SER A 51 -3.87 4.84 -2.43
N ARG A 52 -3.56 5.87 -1.66
CA ARG A 52 -3.53 5.78 -0.19
C ARG A 52 -4.89 5.39 0.36
N ASP A 53 -5.96 6.05 -0.11
CA ASP A 53 -7.31 5.77 0.37
C ASP A 53 -7.76 4.38 -0.05
N ILE A 54 -7.49 4.00 -1.30
CA ILE A 54 -7.84 2.68 -1.81
C ILE A 54 -7.14 1.58 -1.03
N VAL A 55 -5.84 1.72 -0.77
CA VAL A 55 -5.06 0.75 -0.02
C VAL A 55 -5.58 0.65 1.42
N ARG A 56 -5.87 1.79 2.05
CA ARG A 56 -6.39 1.81 3.42
C ARG A 56 -7.72 1.10 3.55
N GLU A 57 -8.65 1.37 2.65
CA GLU A 57 -9.94 0.71 2.61
C GLU A 57 -9.81 -0.80 2.35
N SER A 58 -8.97 -1.16 1.38
CA SER A 58 -8.71 -2.56 1.03
C SER A 58 -8.06 -3.32 2.18
N ALA A 59 -7.12 -2.69 2.87
CA ALA A 59 -6.45 -3.28 4.02
C ALA A 59 -7.44 -3.55 5.16
N HIS A 60 -8.30 -2.58 5.45
CA HIS A 60 -9.32 -2.73 6.49
C HIS A 60 -10.26 -3.87 6.15
N GLU A 61 -10.75 -3.92 4.93
CA GLU A 61 -11.64 -4.98 4.45
C GLU A 61 -10.97 -6.36 4.50
N ALA A 62 -9.70 -6.45 4.06
CA ALA A 62 -8.97 -7.70 4.09
C ALA A 62 -8.76 -8.22 5.52
N ILE A 63 -8.42 -7.34 6.46
CA ILE A 63 -8.26 -7.70 7.86
C ILE A 63 -9.59 -8.24 8.42
N GLU A 64 -10.70 -7.59 8.12
CA GLU A 64 -12.03 -8.04 8.57
C GLU A 64 -12.38 -9.42 7.99
N ILE A 65 -12.11 -9.66 6.71
CA ILE A 65 -12.38 -10.95 6.06
C ILE A 65 -11.56 -12.05 6.73
N LEU A 66 -10.26 -11.83 6.93
CA LEU A 66 -9.38 -12.84 7.52
C LEU A 66 -9.69 -13.09 9.00
N LYS A 67 -10.12 -12.07 9.73
CA LYS A 67 -10.57 -12.24 11.12
C LYS A 67 -11.85 -13.07 11.18
N ASN A 68 -12.80 -12.79 10.31
CA ASN A 68 -14.06 -13.54 10.26
C ASN A 68 -13.83 -14.99 9.87
N ASP A 69 -12.85 -15.27 9.02
CA ASP A 69 -12.48 -16.63 8.61
C ASP A 69 -11.59 -17.33 9.65
N GLY A 70 -11.19 -16.64 10.70
CA GLY A 70 -10.36 -17.20 11.75
C GLY A 70 -8.90 -17.38 11.38
N VAL A 71 -8.44 -16.76 10.29
CA VAL A 71 -7.05 -16.87 9.83
C VAL A 71 -6.12 -16.01 10.68
N ILE A 72 -6.57 -14.80 11.02
CA ILE A 72 -5.81 -13.88 11.87
C ILE A 72 -6.68 -13.37 13.01
N SER A 73 -6.05 -12.92 14.09
CA SER A 73 -6.73 -12.26 15.21
C SER A 73 -6.65 -10.74 15.10
N GLY A 74 -5.74 -10.23 14.31
CA GLY A 74 -5.59 -8.81 14.08
C GLY A 74 -4.45 -8.53 13.12
N GLY A 75 -4.34 -7.28 12.72
CA GLY A 75 -3.27 -6.86 11.81
C GLY A 75 -3.14 -5.35 11.78
N SER A 76 -2.05 -4.87 11.25
CA SER A 76 -1.81 -3.46 11.03
C SER A 76 -1.14 -3.24 9.68
N VAL A 77 -1.35 -2.05 9.13
CA VAL A 77 -0.76 -1.66 7.85
C VAL A 77 -0.04 -0.35 8.05
N THR A 78 1.21 -0.30 7.65
CA THR A 78 2.01 0.91 7.63
C THR A 78 2.19 1.34 6.19
N GLU A 79 1.82 2.58 5.88
CA GLU A 79 1.94 3.14 4.55
C GLU A 79 3.08 4.14 4.48
N ALA A 80 3.88 4.06 3.43
CA ALA A 80 4.90 5.04 3.11
C ALA A 80 4.72 5.50 1.67
N THR A 81 4.95 6.78 1.44
CA THR A 81 4.89 7.35 0.10
C THR A 81 6.23 7.98 -0.23
N VAL A 82 6.78 7.59 -1.36
CA VAL A 82 7.99 8.19 -1.90
C VAL A 82 7.57 9.01 -3.12
N GLU A 83 7.82 10.31 -3.08
CA GLU A 83 7.57 11.16 -4.22
C GLU A 83 8.47 10.77 -5.39
N GLY A 84 7.93 10.95 -6.59
CA GLY A 84 8.55 10.45 -7.79
C GLY A 84 9.96 10.92 -8.01
N THR A 85 10.81 9.99 -8.49
CA THR A 85 12.16 10.29 -8.89
C THR A 85 12.14 10.88 -10.30
N ARG A 86 12.81 12.00 -10.48
CA ARG A 86 12.98 12.60 -11.80
C ARG A 86 14.32 12.19 -12.38
N HIS A 87 14.30 11.88 -13.60
CA HIS A 87 15.50 11.61 -14.36
C HIS A 87 15.64 12.56 -15.53
#